data_602db161d940e17b151a2ba887a1356f
#
_entry.id   602db161d940e17b151a2ba887a1356f
#
_cell.length_a   1.000
_cell.length_b   1.000
_cell.length_c   1.000
_cell.angle_alpha   90.00
_cell.angle_beta   90.00
_cell.angle_gamma   90.00
#
_symmetry.space_group_name_H-M   'P 1'
#
loop_
_entity.id
_entity.type
_entity.pdbx_description
1 polymer ?
#
loop_
_entity_poly.entity_id
_entity_poly.type
_entity_poly.pdbx_seq_one_letter_code
_entity_poly.pdbx_strand_id
1 'polypeptide(L)'
;MKNCNIAILGATGAVGREMLNVLEEYDIPVSRLRLLSSARSAGSKISFRGQELTVEEATDASFDGMDFVLGAVKSGMSRAFAPAIVKSGAVYIDNSSAFRMDPAIPLVVPEINGEDAKQNPGIIANPNCSTIITAMAVGALNRLSPIESMVACTYQAVSGAGQGGLEELEHQMDALARGEKCEAKVFPTQIALNVIPFIGSMLDNLYTDEEMKMQNEGRRILHLPELRVTCTCVRVPVMRSHSIAVTVRTKEKITVAEANDAIRAFPGCRLIEDFEGRCYPTPLDTSGQDLVWVGRVREDLTQNNALTLWCCGDQIRKGAASNAVQILKYLL
;
A
#
# COMPACT_ATOMS: atom_id res chain seq x y z
N MET A 1 15.41 -20.43 -0.97
CA MET A 1 15.67 -19.11 -0.33
C MET A 1 16.69 -19.27 0.77
N LYS A 2 17.59 -18.31 0.95
CA LYS A 2 18.62 -18.32 2.02
C LYS A 2 17.96 -17.85 3.33
N ASN A 3 18.35 -18.46 4.46
CA ASN A 3 17.94 -18.00 5.79
C ASN A 3 18.46 -16.57 6.05
N CYS A 4 17.61 -15.70 6.61
CA CYS A 4 17.96 -14.30 6.87
C CYS A 4 17.55 -13.84 8.28
N ASN A 5 18.23 -12.82 8.76
CA ASN A 5 17.93 -12.12 10.00
C ASN A 5 17.09 -10.88 9.66
N ILE A 6 15.91 -10.74 10.27
CA ILE A 6 14.96 -9.67 9.97
C ILE A 6 14.69 -8.85 11.23
N ALA A 7 14.63 -7.53 11.10
CA ALA A 7 14.04 -6.66 12.10
C ALA A 7 12.76 -6.01 11.54
N ILE A 8 11.73 -5.87 12.39
CA ILE A 8 10.54 -5.08 12.06
C ILE A 8 10.56 -3.82 12.93
N LEU A 9 10.80 -2.68 12.31
CA LEU A 9 10.76 -1.38 12.97
C LEU A 9 9.32 -0.84 12.94
N GLY A 10 8.68 -0.73 14.12
CA GLY A 10 7.26 -0.42 14.26
C GLY A 10 6.37 -1.67 14.38
N ALA A 11 6.90 -2.76 14.94
CA ALA A 11 6.24 -4.07 15.02
C ALA A 11 4.87 -4.07 15.73
N THR A 12 4.60 -3.11 16.62
CA THR A 12 3.33 -3.03 17.36
C THR A 12 2.20 -2.34 16.61
N GLY A 13 2.50 -1.66 15.49
CA GLY A 13 1.50 -1.01 14.63
C GLY A 13 0.75 -2.00 13.73
N ALA A 14 -0.36 -1.56 13.12
CA ALA A 14 -1.17 -2.41 12.24
C ALA A 14 -0.36 -3.03 11.09
N VAL A 15 0.44 -2.23 10.38
CA VAL A 15 1.29 -2.70 9.28
C VAL A 15 2.41 -3.62 9.79
N GLY A 16 3.05 -3.30 10.93
CA GLY A 16 4.11 -4.12 11.50
C GLY A 16 3.61 -5.51 11.95
N ARG A 17 2.40 -5.58 12.53
CA ARG A 17 1.74 -6.85 12.87
C ARG A 17 1.38 -7.64 11.62
N GLU A 18 0.88 -6.97 10.59
CA GLU A 18 0.56 -7.64 9.32
C GLU A 18 1.82 -8.16 8.59
N MET A 19 2.97 -7.47 8.71
CA MET A 19 4.25 -7.99 8.21
C MET A 19 4.62 -9.34 8.85
N LEU A 20 4.35 -9.51 10.15
CA LEU A 20 4.56 -10.80 10.82
C LEU A 20 3.68 -11.89 10.21
N ASN A 21 2.39 -11.64 10.05
CA ASN A 21 1.46 -12.58 9.44
C ASN A 21 1.92 -12.98 8.03
N VAL A 22 2.31 -11.99 7.22
CA VAL A 22 2.78 -12.25 5.84
C VAL A 22 4.11 -13.01 5.81
N LEU A 23 5.04 -12.74 6.74
CA LEU A 23 6.29 -13.52 6.86
C LEU A 23 6.01 -15.00 7.17
N GLU A 24 4.99 -15.29 8.00
CA GLU A 24 4.54 -16.66 8.27
C GLU A 24 3.88 -17.28 7.05
N GLU A 25 2.87 -16.62 6.46
CA GLU A 25 2.10 -17.11 5.31
C GLU A 25 2.97 -17.40 4.08
N TYR A 26 3.99 -16.58 3.86
CA TYR A 26 4.92 -16.75 2.73
C TYR A 26 6.07 -17.70 3.02
N ASP A 27 6.08 -18.29 4.22
CA ASP A 27 7.13 -19.19 4.72
C ASP A 27 8.55 -18.63 4.49
N ILE A 28 8.73 -17.35 4.80
CA ILE A 28 10.04 -16.70 4.66
C ILE A 28 11.03 -17.35 5.64
N PRO A 29 12.21 -17.81 5.18
CA PRO A 29 13.17 -18.49 6.03
C PRO A 29 13.89 -17.51 6.97
N VAL A 30 13.32 -17.30 8.16
CA VAL A 30 13.83 -16.39 9.20
C VAL A 30 14.70 -17.15 10.18
N SER A 31 15.99 -16.77 10.29
CA SER A 31 16.91 -17.29 11.32
C SER A 31 16.76 -16.54 12.64
N ARG A 32 16.68 -15.22 12.58
CA ARG A 32 16.49 -14.34 13.74
C ARG A 32 15.47 -13.26 13.39
N LEU A 33 14.53 -13.03 14.31
CA LEU A 33 13.54 -11.96 14.19
C LEU A 33 13.65 -11.01 15.40
N ARG A 34 13.79 -9.72 15.13
CA ARG A 34 13.71 -8.66 16.15
C ARG A 34 12.48 -7.80 15.92
N LEU A 35 11.74 -7.58 16.99
CA LEU A 35 10.54 -6.73 16.99
C LEU A 35 10.88 -5.42 17.68
N LEU A 36 10.95 -4.33 16.91
CA LEU A 36 11.40 -3.03 17.38
C LEU A 36 10.24 -2.04 17.42
N SER A 37 10.16 -1.27 18.52
CA SER A 37 9.13 -0.22 18.69
C SER A 37 9.67 0.90 19.60
N SER A 38 8.79 1.84 19.98
CA SER A 38 9.15 2.88 20.95
C SER A 38 9.32 2.32 22.37
N ALA A 39 10.03 3.04 23.26
CA ALA A 39 10.17 2.71 24.67
C ALA A 39 8.83 2.38 25.35
N ARG A 40 7.75 3.09 24.99
CA ARG A 40 6.40 2.84 25.54
C ARG A 40 5.87 1.43 25.24
N SER A 41 6.24 0.85 24.12
CA SER A 41 5.78 -0.47 23.69
C SER A 41 6.78 -1.59 23.97
N ALA A 42 8.00 -1.24 24.37
CA ALA A 42 9.03 -2.22 24.75
C ALA A 42 8.56 -3.06 25.94
N GLY A 43 8.93 -4.34 25.94
CA GLY A 43 8.49 -5.33 26.92
C GLY A 43 7.15 -6.01 26.59
N SER A 44 6.35 -5.48 25.65
CA SER A 44 5.16 -6.18 25.17
C SER A 44 5.55 -7.44 24.38
N LYS A 45 4.62 -8.39 24.28
CA LYS A 45 4.87 -9.65 23.59
C LYS A 45 3.99 -9.76 22.34
N ILE A 46 4.55 -10.34 21.29
CA ILE A 46 3.84 -10.66 20.04
C ILE A 46 4.19 -12.10 19.66
N SER A 47 3.17 -12.89 19.28
CA SER A 47 3.38 -14.25 18.80
C SER A 47 3.86 -14.25 17.35
N PHE A 48 4.84 -15.10 17.05
CA PHE A 48 5.31 -15.41 15.72
C PHE A 48 5.63 -16.90 15.63
N ARG A 49 5.02 -17.63 14.72
CA ARG A 49 5.17 -19.11 14.56
C ARG A 49 4.99 -19.88 15.86
N GLY A 50 4.01 -19.48 16.66
CA GLY A 50 3.71 -20.09 17.96
C GLY A 50 4.70 -19.79 19.09
N GLN A 51 5.68 -18.90 18.87
CA GLN A 51 6.62 -18.45 19.89
C GLN A 51 6.31 -17.01 20.28
N GLU A 52 6.35 -16.70 21.58
CA GLU A 52 6.24 -15.33 22.07
C GLU A 52 7.59 -14.61 21.96
N LEU A 53 7.62 -13.54 21.16
CA LEU A 53 8.77 -12.66 21.04
C LEU A 53 8.53 -11.37 21.80
N THR A 54 9.54 -10.91 22.54
CA THR A 54 9.48 -9.63 23.26
C THR A 54 9.81 -8.49 22.31
N VAL A 55 9.00 -7.45 22.34
CA VAL A 55 9.26 -6.21 21.61
C VAL A 55 10.37 -5.43 22.34
N GLU A 56 11.39 -5.04 21.59
CA GLU A 56 12.53 -4.28 22.07
C GLU A 56 12.36 -2.79 21.75
N GLU A 57 13.00 -1.92 22.54
CA GLU A 57 13.13 -0.51 22.16
C GLU A 57 14.08 -0.38 20.97
N ALA A 58 13.66 0.40 19.95
CA ALA A 58 14.50 0.66 18.80
C ALA A 58 15.65 1.62 19.17
N THR A 59 16.88 1.18 18.93
CA THR A 59 18.11 1.97 19.07
C THR A 59 18.98 1.74 17.83
N ASP A 60 20.00 2.56 17.62
CA ASP A 60 20.92 2.39 16.48
C ASP A 60 21.60 1.02 16.45
N ALA A 61 21.93 0.45 17.62
CA ALA A 61 22.52 -0.88 17.74
C ALA A 61 21.52 -2.03 17.50
N SER A 62 20.21 -1.72 17.39
CA SER A 62 19.19 -2.76 17.18
C SER A 62 19.29 -3.43 15.80
N PHE A 63 20.02 -2.85 14.87
CA PHE A 63 20.11 -3.33 13.49
C PHE A 63 21.36 -4.18 13.23
N ASP A 64 22.27 -4.28 14.20
CA ASP A 64 23.50 -5.06 14.06
C ASP A 64 23.21 -6.54 13.80
N GLY A 65 23.81 -7.07 12.72
CA GLY A 65 23.65 -8.45 12.29
C GLY A 65 22.30 -8.78 11.67
N MET A 66 21.51 -7.78 11.30
CA MET A 66 20.29 -7.96 10.49
C MET A 66 20.63 -7.93 9.00
N ASP A 67 19.97 -8.77 8.21
CA ASP A 67 20.07 -8.75 6.74
C ASP A 67 19.03 -7.80 6.14
N PHE A 68 17.84 -7.74 6.77
CA PHE A 68 16.74 -6.87 6.34
C PHE A 68 16.07 -6.16 7.52
N VAL A 69 15.64 -4.94 7.27
CA VAL A 69 14.77 -4.18 8.18
C VAL A 69 13.50 -3.79 7.45
N LEU A 70 12.34 -4.25 7.94
CA LEU A 70 11.03 -3.85 7.45
C LEU A 70 10.52 -2.66 8.28
N GLY A 71 10.36 -1.49 7.65
CA GLY A 71 9.95 -0.27 8.32
C GLY A 71 8.44 -0.04 8.25
N ALA A 72 7.80 0.06 9.41
CA ALA A 72 6.38 0.39 9.58
C ALA A 72 6.20 1.58 10.53
N VAL A 73 7.01 2.62 10.35
CA VAL A 73 7.04 3.84 11.17
C VAL A 73 6.77 5.09 10.33
N LYS A 74 6.54 6.23 10.99
CA LYS A 74 6.37 7.53 10.33
C LYS A 74 7.68 8.00 9.71
N SER A 75 7.60 8.83 8.66
CA SER A 75 8.75 9.33 7.89
C SER A 75 9.87 9.96 8.72
N GLY A 76 9.54 10.67 9.81
CA GLY A 76 10.56 11.24 10.71
C GLY A 76 11.40 10.18 11.40
N MET A 77 10.77 9.12 11.91
CA MET A 77 11.46 7.98 12.53
C MET A 77 12.25 7.16 11.51
N SER A 78 11.67 6.97 10.32
CA SER A 78 12.34 6.29 9.21
C SER A 78 13.65 7.01 8.84
N ARG A 79 13.60 8.33 8.66
CA ARG A 79 14.81 9.15 8.38
C ARG A 79 15.84 9.08 9.52
N ALA A 80 15.39 9.04 10.77
CA ALA A 80 16.28 9.00 11.92
C ALA A 80 17.09 7.69 12.00
N PHE A 81 16.44 6.53 11.74
CA PHE A 81 17.09 5.24 11.83
C PHE A 81 17.79 4.77 10.54
N ALA A 82 17.40 5.30 9.38
CA ALA A 82 17.97 4.86 8.09
C ALA A 82 19.52 4.87 8.05
N PRO A 83 20.23 5.89 8.58
CA PRO A 83 21.69 5.87 8.58
C PRO A 83 22.29 4.70 9.40
N ALA A 84 21.71 4.38 10.55
CA ALA A 84 22.15 3.27 11.38
C ALA A 84 21.87 1.92 10.71
N ILE A 85 20.70 1.77 10.07
CA ILE A 85 20.32 0.56 9.33
C ILE A 85 21.29 0.32 8.17
N VAL A 86 21.53 1.33 7.33
CA VAL A 86 22.46 1.20 6.19
C VAL A 86 23.88 0.91 6.67
N LYS A 87 24.33 1.57 7.73
CA LYS A 87 25.65 1.34 8.33
C LYS A 87 25.82 -0.08 8.86
N SER A 88 24.77 -0.72 9.35
CA SER A 88 24.82 -2.13 9.80
C SER A 88 24.95 -3.13 8.65
N GLY A 89 24.79 -2.70 7.41
CA GLY A 89 24.78 -3.54 6.20
C GLY A 89 23.43 -4.17 5.87
N ALA A 90 22.40 -3.88 6.65
CA ALA A 90 21.04 -4.35 6.37
C ALA A 90 20.38 -3.58 5.22
N VAL A 91 19.52 -4.25 4.45
CA VAL A 91 18.65 -3.60 3.47
C VAL A 91 17.38 -3.11 4.19
N TYR A 92 17.14 -1.81 4.12
CA TYR A 92 15.95 -1.18 4.70
C TYR A 92 14.82 -1.08 3.69
N ILE A 93 13.70 -1.76 3.92
CA ILE A 93 12.46 -1.68 3.11
C ILE A 93 11.48 -0.80 3.87
N ASP A 94 11.34 0.46 3.43
CA ASP A 94 10.61 1.51 4.13
C ASP A 94 9.21 1.75 3.58
N ASN A 95 8.18 1.58 4.42
CA ASN A 95 6.78 1.86 4.05
C ASN A 95 6.38 3.34 4.20
N SER A 96 7.23 4.17 4.79
CA SER A 96 6.94 5.59 4.93
C SER A 96 7.12 6.35 3.61
N SER A 97 6.74 7.62 3.58
CA SER A 97 7.00 8.48 2.42
C SER A 97 8.40 9.10 2.42
N ALA A 98 9.28 8.72 3.38
CA ALA A 98 10.56 9.38 3.61
C ALA A 98 11.47 9.42 2.38
N PHE A 99 11.51 8.32 1.63
CA PHE A 99 12.47 8.10 0.55
C PHE A 99 11.85 7.90 -0.82
N ARG A 100 10.50 7.89 -0.92
CA ARG A 100 9.80 7.57 -2.16
C ARG A 100 10.13 8.46 -3.34
N MET A 101 10.51 9.70 -3.10
CA MET A 101 10.83 10.67 -4.15
C MET A 101 12.34 10.90 -4.35
N ASP A 102 13.18 10.19 -3.60
CA ASP A 102 14.63 10.21 -3.83
C ASP A 102 14.96 9.39 -5.09
N PRO A 103 15.55 10.00 -6.14
CA PRO A 103 15.86 9.29 -7.39
C PRO A 103 16.92 8.19 -7.23
N ALA A 104 17.74 8.24 -6.18
CA ALA A 104 18.75 7.23 -5.89
C ALA A 104 18.18 5.99 -5.19
N ILE A 105 16.97 6.08 -4.63
CA ILE A 105 16.33 4.99 -3.88
C ILE A 105 15.22 4.37 -4.74
N PRO A 106 15.28 3.07 -5.06
CA PRO A 106 14.23 2.41 -5.85
C PRO A 106 12.88 2.41 -5.12
N LEU A 107 11.80 2.65 -5.87
CA LEU A 107 10.42 2.62 -5.43
C LEU A 107 9.74 1.43 -6.09
N VAL A 108 9.39 0.38 -5.33
CA VAL A 108 9.19 -0.95 -5.91
C VAL A 108 7.81 -1.54 -5.64
N VAL A 109 7.19 -2.03 -6.72
CA VAL A 109 6.09 -3.00 -6.71
C VAL A 109 6.58 -4.24 -7.46
N PRO A 110 6.86 -5.37 -6.78
CA PRO A 110 7.58 -6.50 -7.37
C PRO A 110 7.00 -7.04 -8.68
N GLU A 111 5.69 -7.04 -8.85
CA GLU A 111 5.01 -7.54 -10.05
C GLU A 111 5.17 -6.60 -11.27
N ILE A 112 5.59 -5.35 -11.03
CA ILE A 112 5.71 -4.30 -12.07
C ILE A 112 7.17 -4.02 -12.38
N ASN A 113 7.94 -3.62 -11.38
CA ASN A 113 9.32 -3.17 -11.50
C ASN A 113 10.26 -3.82 -10.47
N GLY A 114 10.07 -5.10 -10.16
CA GLY A 114 10.86 -5.82 -9.16
C GLY A 114 12.38 -5.75 -9.38
N GLU A 115 12.83 -5.71 -10.64
CA GLU A 115 14.26 -5.60 -10.98
C GLU A 115 14.93 -4.33 -10.41
N ASP A 116 14.18 -3.25 -10.21
CA ASP A 116 14.70 -2.01 -9.64
C ASP A 116 15.22 -2.23 -8.20
N ALA A 117 14.64 -3.21 -7.47
CA ALA A 117 15.08 -3.54 -6.12
C ALA A 117 16.54 -3.98 -6.03
N LYS A 118 17.11 -4.53 -7.12
CA LYS A 118 18.50 -4.98 -7.18
C LYS A 118 19.50 -3.82 -7.22
N GLN A 119 19.03 -2.60 -7.55
CA GLN A 119 19.87 -1.39 -7.65
C GLN A 119 19.88 -0.58 -6.35
N ASN A 120 19.43 -1.17 -5.22
CA ASN A 120 19.29 -0.42 -3.98
C ASN A 120 20.63 -0.06 -3.33
N PRO A 121 20.75 1.16 -2.79
CA PRO A 121 21.93 1.61 -2.04
C PRO A 121 21.83 1.27 -0.53
N GLY A 122 21.11 0.21 -0.15
CA GLY A 122 20.80 -0.16 1.23
C GLY A 122 19.39 0.26 1.68
N ILE A 123 18.64 0.99 0.84
CA ILE A 123 17.24 1.39 1.11
C ILE A 123 16.39 1.11 -0.12
N ILE A 124 15.18 0.59 0.10
CA ILE A 124 14.13 0.43 -0.91
C ILE A 124 12.86 1.07 -0.35
N ALA A 125 12.24 1.94 -1.11
CA ALA A 125 10.97 2.55 -0.74
C ALA A 125 9.80 1.67 -1.18
N ASN A 126 8.88 1.43 -0.25
CA ASN A 126 7.58 0.82 -0.51
C ASN A 126 6.58 1.94 -0.83
N PRO A 127 5.84 1.86 -1.96
CA PRO A 127 4.97 2.95 -2.39
C PRO A 127 3.77 3.21 -1.48
N ASN A 128 3.02 4.27 -1.78
CA ASN A 128 1.72 4.56 -1.17
C ASN A 128 0.70 3.47 -1.49
N CYS A 129 -0.17 3.17 -0.52
CA CYS A 129 -1.12 2.07 -0.64
C CYS A 129 -2.09 2.22 -1.82
N SER A 130 -2.67 3.40 -2.02
CA SER A 130 -3.57 3.65 -3.16
C SER A 130 -2.81 3.58 -4.48
N THR A 131 -1.55 4.05 -4.50
CA THR A 131 -0.70 3.96 -5.68
C THR A 131 -0.37 2.50 -6.02
N ILE A 132 -0.02 1.66 -5.04
CA ILE A 132 0.24 0.22 -5.27
C ILE A 132 -0.99 -0.44 -5.89
N ILE A 133 -2.17 -0.29 -5.25
CA ILE A 133 -3.41 -0.93 -5.71
C ILE A 133 -3.76 -0.47 -7.12
N THR A 134 -3.65 0.83 -7.41
CA THR A 134 -3.89 1.36 -8.76
C THR A 134 -2.87 0.85 -9.75
N ALA A 135 -1.57 0.92 -9.43
CA ALA A 135 -0.50 0.46 -10.30
C ALA A 135 -0.62 -1.03 -10.64
N MET A 136 -1.03 -1.88 -9.70
CA MET A 136 -1.34 -3.29 -9.97
C MET A 136 -2.44 -3.45 -11.01
N ALA A 137 -3.56 -2.75 -10.83
CA ALA A 137 -4.70 -2.83 -11.76
C ALA A 137 -4.38 -2.34 -13.18
N VAL A 138 -3.60 -1.24 -13.29
CA VAL A 138 -3.28 -0.64 -14.60
C VAL A 138 -1.97 -1.16 -15.20
N GLY A 139 -1.12 -1.81 -14.41
CA GLY A 139 0.16 -2.37 -14.86
C GLY A 139 0.00 -3.41 -15.96
N ALA A 140 -1.08 -4.20 -15.92
CA ALA A 140 -1.43 -5.13 -17.00
C ALA A 140 -1.64 -4.40 -18.34
N LEU A 141 -2.33 -3.25 -18.30
CA LEU A 141 -2.61 -2.42 -19.49
C LEU A 141 -1.33 -1.76 -20.01
N ASN A 142 -0.47 -1.28 -19.09
CA ASN A 142 0.81 -0.67 -19.44
C ASN A 142 1.75 -1.62 -20.21
N ARG A 143 1.62 -2.93 -19.99
CA ARG A 143 2.37 -3.94 -20.76
C ARG A 143 1.90 -4.07 -22.20
N LEU A 144 0.63 -3.76 -22.48
CA LEU A 144 0.06 -3.80 -23.83
C LEU A 144 0.36 -2.51 -24.61
N SER A 145 0.17 -1.37 -23.95
CA SER A 145 0.44 -0.05 -24.52
C SER A 145 0.76 0.94 -23.42
N PRO A 146 1.79 1.80 -23.58
CA PRO A 146 2.15 2.80 -22.59
C PRO A 146 0.98 3.69 -22.20
N ILE A 147 0.81 3.89 -20.89
CA ILE A 147 -0.23 4.78 -20.34
C ILE A 147 0.22 6.23 -20.50
N GLU A 148 -0.61 7.08 -21.07
CA GLU A 148 -0.35 8.51 -21.22
C GLU A 148 -0.96 9.34 -20.09
N SER A 149 -2.16 8.97 -19.65
CA SER A 149 -2.84 9.68 -18.56
C SER A 149 -3.83 8.80 -17.80
N MET A 150 -4.12 9.21 -16.57
CA MET A 150 -5.12 8.60 -15.72
C MET A 150 -6.00 9.66 -15.04
N VAL A 151 -7.28 9.34 -14.90
CA VAL A 151 -8.21 10.05 -14.01
C VAL A 151 -8.64 9.06 -12.95
N ALA A 152 -8.29 9.31 -11.68
CA ALA A 152 -8.55 8.38 -10.59
C ALA A 152 -9.40 9.04 -9.48
N CYS A 153 -10.31 8.27 -8.91
CA CYS A 153 -11.00 8.61 -7.69
C CYS A 153 -10.85 7.44 -6.72
N THR A 154 -10.27 7.71 -5.54
CA THR A 154 -10.07 6.68 -4.53
C THR A 154 -11.16 6.74 -3.47
N TYR A 155 -11.57 5.58 -2.98
CA TYR A 155 -12.48 5.37 -1.85
C TYR A 155 -11.69 4.64 -0.77
N GLN A 156 -11.03 5.44 0.11
CA GLN A 156 -10.04 4.91 1.04
C GLN A 156 -10.65 4.58 2.40
N ALA A 157 -10.46 3.35 2.84
CA ALA A 157 -10.89 2.85 4.15
C ALA A 157 -10.22 3.61 5.31
N VAL A 158 -10.90 3.68 6.45
CA VAL A 158 -10.45 4.40 7.66
C VAL A 158 -9.15 3.85 8.25
N SER A 159 -8.87 2.55 8.07
CA SER A 159 -7.62 1.91 8.50
C SER A 159 -6.35 2.49 7.85
N GLY A 160 -6.49 3.22 6.73
CA GLY A 160 -5.40 4.01 6.15
C GLY A 160 -4.91 5.15 7.07
N ALA A 161 -5.74 5.58 8.04
CA ALA A 161 -5.34 6.48 9.12
C ALA A 161 -4.78 5.74 10.36
N GLY A 162 -4.54 4.43 10.25
CA GLY A 162 -4.06 3.58 11.35
C GLY A 162 -5.15 3.15 12.31
N GLN A 163 -4.74 2.63 13.48
CA GLN A 163 -5.64 2.11 14.49
C GLN A 163 -6.66 3.15 14.98
N GLY A 164 -6.25 4.40 15.15
CA GLY A 164 -7.15 5.47 15.56
C GLY A 164 -8.32 5.72 14.59
N GLY A 165 -8.09 5.55 13.28
CA GLY A 165 -9.17 5.68 12.29
C GLY A 165 -10.21 4.56 12.39
N LEU A 166 -9.78 3.33 12.67
CA LEU A 166 -10.67 2.19 12.94
C LEU A 166 -11.51 2.43 14.18
N GLU A 167 -10.87 2.75 15.29
CA GLU A 167 -11.53 3.03 16.58
C GLU A 167 -12.53 4.19 16.48
N GLU A 168 -12.17 5.25 15.74
CA GLU A 168 -13.10 6.39 15.56
C GLU A 168 -14.34 5.99 14.79
N LEU A 169 -14.22 5.22 13.70
CA LEU A 169 -15.41 4.75 12.96
C LEU A 169 -16.28 3.86 13.84
N GLU A 170 -15.71 2.90 14.57
CA GLU A 170 -16.43 2.02 15.49
C GLU A 170 -17.20 2.81 16.56
N HIS A 171 -16.50 3.72 17.25
CA HIS A 171 -17.10 4.56 18.27
C HIS A 171 -18.23 5.46 17.72
N GLN A 172 -18.04 6.03 16.52
CA GLN A 172 -19.10 6.84 15.88
C GLN A 172 -20.32 6.01 15.48
N MET A 173 -20.11 4.78 14.97
CA MET A 173 -21.22 3.87 14.66
C MET A 173 -22.01 3.48 15.92
N ASP A 174 -21.31 3.19 17.01
CA ASP A 174 -21.93 2.89 18.31
C ASP A 174 -22.70 4.08 18.87
N ALA A 175 -22.15 5.29 18.78
CA ALA A 175 -22.81 6.51 19.22
C ALA A 175 -24.11 6.75 18.41
N LEU A 176 -24.05 6.61 17.08
CA LEU A 176 -25.23 6.73 16.21
C LEU A 176 -26.32 5.70 16.56
N ALA A 177 -25.93 4.45 16.83
CA ALA A 177 -26.87 3.41 17.22
C ALA A 177 -27.61 3.73 18.56
N ARG A 178 -26.95 4.50 19.43
CA ARG A 178 -27.55 4.99 20.69
C ARG A 178 -28.26 6.35 20.57
N GLY A 179 -28.26 6.97 19.38
CA GLY A 179 -28.83 8.32 19.18
C GLY A 179 -27.97 9.44 19.79
N GLU A 180 -26.68 9.19 19.99
CA GLU A 180 -25.71 10.13 20.57
C GLU A 180 -24.98 10.91 19.46
N LYS A 181 -24.34 12.03 19.84
CA LYS A 181 -23.48 12.78 18.92
C LYS A 181 -22.16 12.04 18.66
N CYS A 182 -21.73 12.04 17.39
CA CYS A 182 -20.40 11.58 17.02
C CYS A 182 -19.33 12.63 17.36
N GLU A 183 -18.22 12.19 17.91
CA GLU A 183 -17.02 13.00 18.06
C GLU A 183 -16.04 12.68 16.91
N ALA A 184 -15.44 13.72 16.31
CA ALA A 184 -14.37 13.60 15.34
C ALA A 184 -13.05 13.99 16.02
N LYS A 185 -12.07 13.06 16.04
CA LYS A 185 -10.75 13.24 16.67
C LYS A 185 -9.60 12.97 15.71
N VAL A 186 -9.75 11.96 14.86
CA VAL A 186 -8.76 11.55 13.85
C VAL A 186 -9.08 12.19 12.50
N PHE A 187 -10.35 12.22 12.14
CA PHE A 187 -10.82 12.86 10.92
C PHE A 187 -11.31 14.28 11.18
N PRO A 188 -11.29 15.15 10.15
CA PRO A 188 -11.70 16.57 10.32
C PRO A 188 -13.19 16.73 10.63
N THR A 189 -14.01 15.70 10.36
CA THR A 189 -15.45 15.65 10.63
C THR A 189 -15.89 14.21 10.84
N GLN A 190 -17.14 14.01 11.24
CA GLN A 190 -17.75 12.67 11.34
C GLN A 190 -17.52 11.89 10.05
N ILE A 191 -17.00 10.65 10.20
CA ILE A 191 -16.81 9.72 9.08
C ILE A 191 -17.94 8.69 8.97
N ALA A 192 -18.53 8.27 10.08
CA ALA A 192 -19.67 7.35 10.05
C ALA A 192 -20.82 7.95 9.25
N LEU A 193 -21.34 7.19 8.26
CA LEU A 193 -22.38 7.61 7.31
C LEU A 193 -22.01 8.86 6.47
N ASN A 194 -20.72 9.10 6.25
CA ASN A 194 -20.23 10.27 5.51
C ASN A 194 -19.05 9.91 4.58
N VAL A 195 -18.73 10.79 3.66
CA VAL A 195 -17.52 10.75 2.84
C VAL A 195 -16.75 12.06 2.98
N ILE A 196 -15.42 11.99 3.05
CA ILE A 196 -14.56 13.16 3.24
C ILE A 196 -13.61 13.24 2.04
N PRO A 197 -13.82 14.19 1.09
CA PRO A 197 -13.02 14.30 -0.13
C PRO A 197 -11.71 15.08 0.13
N PHE A 198 -11.00 14.68 1.19
CA PHE A 198 -9.75 15.31 1.61
C PHE A 198 -8.93 14.32 2.44
N ILE A 199 -7.77 13.92 1.93
CA ILE A 199 -6.80 13.07 2.63
C ILE A 199 -5.42 13.68 2.48
N GLY A 200 -4.68 13.80 3.58
CA GLY A 200 -3.36 14.40 3.60
C GLY A 200 -3.39 15.92 3.83
N SER A 201 -2.42 16.62 3.27
CA SER A 201 -2.25 18.07 3.41
C SER A 201 -2.39 18.77 2.06
N MET A 202 -3.01 19.94 2.05
CA MET A 202 -3.16 20.77 0.85
C MET A 202 -1.81 21.29 0.37
N LEU A 203 -1.59 21.26 -0.94
CA LEU A 203 -0.43 21.82 -1.63
C LEU A 203 -0.82 23.09 -2.40
N ASP A 204 0.18 23.85 -2.85
CA ASP A 204 -0.02 25.11 -3.56
C ASP A 204 -0.80 24.97 -4.88
N ASN A 205 -0.78 23.80 -5.49
CA ASN A 205 -1.52 23.47 -6.71
C ASN A 205 -2.96 23.01 -6.45
N LEU A 206 -3.45 23.15 -5.22
CA LEU A 206 -4.79 22.76 -4.76
C LEU A 206 -5.10 21.25 -4.80
N TYR A 207 -4.08 20.41 -5.01
CA TYR A 207 -4.14 18.98 -4.73
C TYR A 207 -3.64 18.71 -3.32
N THR A 208 -4.03 17.56 -2.76
CA THR A 208 -3.40 17.09 -1.54
C THR A 208 -2.10 16.33 -1.84
N ASP A 209 -1.23 16.22 -0.84
CA ASP A 209 -0.02 15.41 -0.97
C ASP A 209 -0.36 13.94 -1.25
N GLU A 210 -1.48 13.42 -0.74
CA GLU A 210 -1.97 12.07 -1.02
C GLU A 210 -2.32 11.89 -2.51
N GLU A 211 -3.02 12.85 -3.10
CA GLU A 211 -3.41 12.85 -4.52
C GLU A 211 -2.18 12.92 -5.44
N MET A 212 -1.19 13.74 -5.09
CA MET A 212 0.04 13.87 -5.88
C MET A 212 0.91 12.62 -5.85
N LYS A 213 0.80 11.76 -4.82
CA LYS A 213 1.50 10.47 -4.79
C LYS A 213 1.10 9.58 -5.96
N MET A 214 -0.18 9.59 -6.37
CA MET A 214 -0.65 8.79 -7.50
C MET A 214 0.14 9.10 -8.79
N GLN A 215 0.40 10.37 -9.07
CA GLN A 215 1.20 10.78 -10.22
C GLN A 215 2.69 10.54 -10.02
N ASN A 216 3.24 11.05 -8.93
CA ASN A 216 4.69 11.11 -8.74
C ASN A 216 5.30 9.71 -8.54
N GLU A 217 4.65 8.88 -7.73
CA GLU A 217 5.06 7.49 -7.52
C GLU A 217 4.70 6.62 -8.75
N GLY A 218 3.53 6.84 -9.37
CA GLY A 218 3.11 6.14 -10.58
C GLY A 218 4.10 6.29 -11.73
N ARG A 219 4.67 7.49 -11.94
CA ARG A 219 5.74 7.75 -12.92
C ARG A 219 6.95 6.87 -12.72
N ARG A 220 7.34 6.67 -11.46
CA ARG A 220 8.51 5.87 -11.08
C ARG A 220 8.23 4.37 -11.25
N ILE A 221 7.12 3.89 -10.69
CA ILE A 221 6.77 2.47 -10.69
C ILE A 221 6.51 1.93 -12.09
N LEU A 222 5.78 2.70 -12.92
CA LEU A 222 5.43 2.31 -14.29
C LEU A 222 6.50 2.66 -15.32
N HIS A 223 7.59 3.32 -14.93
CA HIS A 223 8.64 3.83 -15.81
C HIS A 223 8.08 4.77 -16.90
N LEU A 224 7.13 5.63 -16.52
CA LEU A 224 6.46 6.59 -17.39
C LEU A 224 6.69 8.03 -16.90
N PRO A 225 7.84 8.67 -17.18
CA PRO A 225 8.17 9.98 -16.63
C PRO A 225 7.17 11.08 -17.04
N GLU A 226 6.52 10.93 -18.19
CA GLU A 226 5.54 11.89 -18.72
C GLU A 226 4.09 11.56 -18.33
N LEU A 227 3.85 10.53 -17.50
CA LEU A 227 2.50 10.16 -17.07
C LEU A 227 1.81 11.35 -16.39
N ARG A 228 0.60 11.66 -16.84
CA ARG A 228 -0.27 12.70 -16.27
C ARG A 228 -1.41 12.06 -15.50
N VAL A 229 -1.56 12.44 -14.24
CA VAL A 229 -2.62 11.91 -13.39
C VAL A 229 -3.36 13.05 -12.71
N THR A 230 -4.68 13.04 -12.78
CA THR A 230 -5.53 13.77 -11.83
C THR A 230 -6.18 12.76 -10.89
N CYS A 231 -6.12 13.03 -9.60
CA CYS A 231 -6.64 12.14 -8.57
C CYS A 231 -7.47 12.92 -7.56
N THR A 232 -8.59 12.35 -7.12
CA THR A 232 -9.35 12.82 -5.96
C THR A 232 -9.34 11.71 -4.93
N CYS A 233 -8.81 11.99 -3.73
CA CYS A 233 -8.73 11.03 -2.64
C CYS A 233 -9.87 11.25 -1.64
N VAL A 234 -10.74 10.24 -1.47
CA VAL A 234 -11.92 10.30 -0.61
C VAL A 234 -11.80 9.30 0.52
N ARG A 235 -11.95 9.73 1.78
CA ARG A 235 -12.12 8.84 2.93
C ARG A 235 -13.58 8.40 3.00
N VAL A 236 -13.78 7.09 3.14
CA VAL A 236 -15.11 6.48 3.22
C VAL A 236 -15.27 5.67 4.51
N PRO A 237 -16.52 5.47 5.01
CA PRO A 237 -16.79 4.73 6.24
C PRO A 237 -16.70 3.21 6.03
N VAL A 238 -15.55 2.76 5.57
CA VAL A 238 -15.19 1.37 5.34
C VAL A 238 -13.99 1.03 6.20
N MET A 239 -14.03 -0.08 6.90
CA MET A 239 -13.00 -0.46 7.86
C MET A 239 -11.67 -0.77 7.19
N ARG A 240 -11.66 -1.60 6.14
CA ARG A 240 -10.45 -2.13 5.49
C ARG A 240 -10.67 -2.30 3.99
N SER A 241 -9.61 -2.28 3.21
CA SER A 241 -9.55 -2.27 1.74
C SER A 241 -9.90 -0.94 1.09
N HIS A 242 -9.05 -0.50 0.18
CA HIS A 242 -9.29 0.67 -0.67
C HIS A 242 -9.96 0.24 -1.98
N SER A 243 -10.83 1.08 -2.48
CA SER A 243 -11.39 0.95 -3.83
C SER A 243 -10.99 2.14 -4.67
N ILE A 244 -10.79 1.94 -5.97
CA ILE A 244 -10.42 2.98 -6.91
C ILE A 244 -11.23 2.84 -8.20
N ALA A 245 -11.88 3.93 -8.62
CA ALA A 245 -12.36 4.09 -9.98
C ALA A 245 -11.25 4.79 -10.77
N VAL A 246 -10.81 4.20 -11.88
CA VAL A 246 -9.76 4.79 -12.70
C VAL A 246 -10.11 4.70 -14.18
N THR A 247 -9.95 5.82 -14.89
CA THR A 247 -9.93 5.90 -16.34
C THR A 247 -8.49 6.01 -16.80
N VAL A 248 -8.09 5.13 -17.70
CA VAL A 248 -6.71 5.01 -18.21
C VAL A 248 -6.73 5.25 -19.70
N ARG A 249 -5.98 6.25 -20.17
CA ARG A 249 -5.74 6.47 -21.59
C ARG A 249 -4.37 5.93 -21.96
N THR A 250 -4.33 5.10 -23.00
CA THR A 250 -3.11 4.49 -23.53
C THR A 250 -2.75 5.08 -24.88
N LYS A 251 -1.48 4.92 -25.27
CA LYS A 251 -0.99 5.41 -26.56
C LYS A 251 -1.74 4.77 -27.74
N GLU A 252 -1.84 3.45 -27.71
CA GLU A 252 -2.60 2.68 -28.70
C GLU A 252 -3.90 2.17 -28.08
N LYS A 253 -4.92 1.94 -28.91
CA LYS A 253 -6.20 1.41 -28.44
C LYS A 253 -6.01 -0.02 -27.90
N ILE A 254 -6.54 -0.26 -26.70
CA ILE A 254 -6.69 -1.59 -26.10
C ILE A 254 -8.20 -1.89 -26.06
N THR A 255 -8.62 -3.02 -26.57
CA THR A 255 -10.01 -3.48 -26.44
C THR A 255 -10.30 -4.00 -25.04
N VAL A 256 -11.56 -4.03 -24.64
CA VAL A 256 -11.98 -4.60 -23.35
C VAL A 256 -11.55 -6.08 -23.22
N ALA A 257 -11.62 -6.85 -24.30
CA ALA A 257 -11.21 -8.26 -24.30
C ALA A 257 -9.70 -8.40 -24.03
N GLU A 258 -8.85 -7.64 -24.73
CA GLU A 258 -7.40 -7.64 -24.51
C GLU A 258 -7.04 -7.19 -23.10
N ALA A 259 -7.71 -6.15 -22.58
CA ALA A 259 -7.52 -5.68 -21.21
C ALA A 259 -7.85 -6.77 -20.18
N ASN A 260 -8.98 -7.44 -20.35
CA ASN A 260 -9.42 -8.51 -19.47
C ASN A 260 -8.45 -9.69 -19.48
N ASP A 261 -7.98 -10.09 -20.65
CA ASP A 261 -7.00 -11.19 -20.77
C ASP A 261 -5.67 -10.81 -20.12
N ALA A 262 -5.21 -9.56 -20.32
CA ALA A 262 -4.01 -9.07 -19.68
C ALA A 262 -4.13 -9.04 -18.15
N ILE A 263 -5.26 -8.58 -17.60
CA ILE A 263 -5.52 -8.53 -16.16
C ILE A 263 -5.58 -9.97 -15.57
N ARG A 264 -6.22 -10.93 -16.25
CA ARG A 264 -6.25 -12.34 -15.81
C ARG A 264 -4.87 -12.95 -15.74
N ALA A 265 -4.00 -12.60 -16.68
CA ALA A 265 -2.63 -13.10 -16.73
C ALA A 265 -1.66 -12.33 -15.82
N PHE A 266 -2.07 -11.18 -15.26
CA PHE A 266 -1.18 -10.35 -14.46
C PHE A 266 -1.04 -10.90 -13.05
N PRO A 267 0.19 -11.21 -12.59
CA PRO A 267 0.42 -11.75 -11.26
C PRO A 267 -0.07 -10.77 -10.18
N GLY A 268 -0.75 -11.27 -9.15
CA GLY A 268 -1.28 -10.46 -8.07
C GLY A 268 -2.62 -9.75 -8.36
N CYS A 269 -3.17 -9.90 -9.58
CA CYS A 269 -4.51 -9.42 -9.91
C CYS A 269 -5.51 -10.56 -10.06
N ARG A 270 -6.78 -10.24 -9.84
CA ARG A 270 -7.92 -11.12 -10.10
C ARG A 270 -9.01 -10.33 -10.82
N LEU A 271 -9.37 -10.78 -12.02
CA LEU A 271 -10.50 -10.21 -12.75
C LEU A 271 -11.82 -10.80 -12.26
N ILE A 272 -12.79 -9.93 -11.99
CA ILE A 272 -14.17 -10.28 -11.63
C ILE A 272 -15.10 -9.72 -12.71
N GLU A 273 -15.69 -10.60 -13.50
CA GLU A 273 -16.62 -10.29 -14.58
C GLU A 273 -17.85 -11.18 -14.49
N ASP A 274 -18.76 -10.83 -13.60
CA ASP A 274 -20.08 -11.46 -13.55
C ASP A 274 -21.15 -10.37 -13.50
N PHE A 275 -21.55 -9.94 -14.70
CA PHE A 275 -22.58 -8.92 -14.85
C PHE A 275 -23.99 -9.44 -14.55
N GLU A 276 -24.27 -10.72 -14.84
CA GLU A 276 -25.55 -11.35 -14.58
C GLU A 276 -25.75 -11.59 -13.07
N GLY A 277 -24.74 -12.14 -12.41
CA GLY A 277 -24.70 -12.33 -10.95
C GLY A 277 -24.48 -11.05 -10.16
N ARG A 278 -24.22 -9.91 -10.84
CA ARG A 278 -23.90 -8.61 -10.22
C ARG A 278 -22.73 -8.70 -9.24
N CYS A 279 -21.76 -9.54 -9.54
CA CYS A 279 -20.57 -9.72 -8.73
C CYS A 279 -19.49 -8.72 -9.16
N TYR A 280 -19.08 -7.87 -8.26
CA TYR A 280 -18.07 -6.83 -8.46
C TYR A 280 -17.07 -6.84 -7.33
N PRO A 281 -15.81 -6.41 -7.54
CA PRO A 281 -14.84 -6.27 -6.46
C PRO A 281 -15.34 -5.32 -5.37
N THR A 282 -15.37 -5.78 -4.13
CA THR A 282 -15.74 -4.96 -2.98
C THR A 282 -14.67 -4.98 -1.88
N PRO A 283 -14.66 -3.98 -0.98
CA PRO A 283 -13.75 -3.99 0.16
C PRO A 283 -13.90 -5.23 1.07
N LEU A 284 -15.10 -5.78 1.22
CA LEU A 284 -15.31 -6.99 2.01
C LEU A 284 -14.63 -8.22 1.40
N ASP A 285 -14.64 -8.34 0.07
CA ASP A 285 -14.03 -9.47 -0.64
C ASP A 285 -12.49 -9.43 -0.60
N THR A 286 -11.92 -8.22 -0.55
CA THR A 286 -10.48 -8.01 -0.68
C THR A 286 -9.77 -7.77 0.65
N SER A 287 -10.51 -7.64 1.75
CA SER A 287 -9.93 -7.51 3.08
C SER A 287 -9.25 -8.81 3.54
N GLY A 288 -8.04 -8.71 4.09
CA GLY A 288 -7.29 -9.83 4.64
C GLY A 288 -6.60 -10.73 3.60
N GLN A 289 -6.53 -10.31 2.30
CA GLN A 289 -5.86 -11.09 1.25
C GLN A 289 -5.01 -10.17 0.33
N ASP A 290 -4.14 -10.76 -0.50
CA ASP A 290 -3.09 -10.01 -1.22
C ASP A 290 -3.45 -9.62 -2.65
N LEU A 291 -4.46 -10.25 -3.26
CA LEU A 291 -4.80 -9.96 -4.64
C LEU A 291 -5.50 -8.61 -4.77
N VAL A 292 -5.15 -7.87 -5.79
CA VAL A 292 -5.94 -6.72 -6.24
C VAL A 292 -7.02 -7.22 -7.19
N TRP A 293 -8.27 -7.05 -6.79
CA TRP A 293 -9.40 -7.45 -7.62
C TRP A 293 -9.79 -6.31 -8.55
N VAL A 294 -9.94 -6.64 -9.83
CA VAL A 294 -10.27 -5.70 -10.89
C VAL A 294 -11.58 -6.13 -11.54
N GLY A 295 -12.41 -5.18 -11.88
CA GLY A 295 -13.66 -5.45 -12.59
C GLY A 295 -14.23 -4.18 -13.22
N ARG A 296 -15.42 -4.30 -13.82
CA ARG A 296 -16.07 -3.16 -14.48
C ARG A 296 -15.24 -2.55 -15.60
N VAL A 297 -14.42 -3.35 -16.28
CA VAL A 297 -13.61 -2.90 -17.43
C VAL A 297 -14.53 -2.58 -18.60
N ARG A 298 -14.43 -1.36 -19.12
CA ARG A 298 -15.28 -0.87 -20.21
C ARG A 298 -14.59 0.25 -20.98
N GLU A 299 -14.99 0.47 -22.23
CA GLU A 299 -14.53 1.63 -22.99
C GLU A 299 -14.97 2.94 -22.31
N ASP A 300 -14.09 3.92 -22.27
CA ASP A 300 -14.44 5.28 -21.85
C ASP A 300 -15.20 5.99 -22.96
N LEU A 301 -16.29 6.70 -22.59
CA LEU A 301 -17.15 7.37 -23.58
C LEU A 301 -16.69 8.80 -23.92
N THR A 302 -15.68 9.31 -23.20
CA THR A 302 -15.25 10.70 -23.31
C THR A 302 -13.90 10.87 -23.97
N GLN A 303 -13.09 9.81 -24.02
CA GLN A 303 -11.72 9.84 -24.53
C GLN A 303 -11.47 8.65 -25.47
N ASN A 304 -10.77 8.90 -26.57
CA ASN A 304 -10.27 7.83 -27.42
C ASN A 304 -9.12 7.08 -26.75
N ASN A 305 -8.96 5.79 -27.04
CA ASN A 305 -7.92 4.92 -26.51
C ASN A 305 -7.94 4.84 -24.97
N ALA A 306 -9.11 4.95 -24.35
CA ALA A 306 -9.26 4.94 -22.92
C ALA A 306 -10.21 3.85 -22.43
N LEU A 307 -9.86 3.25 -21.32
CA LEU A 307 -10.65 2.27 -20.59
C LEU A 307 -10.92 2.79 -19.17
N THR A 308 -12.11 2.54 -18.68
CA THR A 308 -12.48 2.79 -17.28
C THR A 308 -12.66 1.46 -16.59
N LEU A 309 -12.10 1.33 -15.38
CA LEU A 309 -12.17 0.13 -14.56
C LEU A 309 -12.36 0.47 -13.07
N TRP A 310 -12.70 -0.53 -12.30
CA TRP A 310 -12.80 -0.50 -10.87
C TRP A 310 -11.85 -1.51 -10.27
N CYS A 311 -11.13 -1.16 -9.21
CA CYS A 311 -10.31 -2.10 -8.48
C CYS A 311 -10.45 -1.93 -6.97
N CYS A 312 -10.23 -3.03 -6.25
CA CYS A 312 -10.18 -3.09 -4.80
C CYS A 312 -8.95 -3.86 -4.35
N GLY A 313 -8.35 -3.45 -3.24
CA GLY A 313 -7.22 -4.15 -2.64
C GLY A 313 -7.02 -3.76 -1.19
N ASP A 314 -6.45 -4.67 -0.41
CA ASP A 314 -6.17 -4.45 0.99
C ASP A 314 -4.95 -3.55 1.16
N GLN A 315 -5.17 -2.35 1.70
CA GLN A 315 -4.14 -1.33 1.86
C GLN A 315 -3.13 -1.66 2.97
N ILE A 316 -3.47 -2.55 3.91
CA ILE A 316 -2.54 -3.02 4.95
C ILE A 316 -1.70 -4.17 4.42
N ARG A 317 -2.27 -5.04 3.57
CA ARG A 317 -1.57 -6.17 2.94
C ARG A 317 -0.85 -5.74 1.66
N LYS A 318 -1.46 -5.93 0.48
CA LYS A 318 -0.79 -5.56 -0.78
C LYS A 318 -0.39 -4.09 -0.82
N GLY A 319 -1.19 -3.21 -0.25
CA GLY A 319 -0.87 -1.77 -0.17
C GLY A 319 0.30 -1.42 0.77
N ALA A 320 0.80 -2.34 1.59
CA ALA A 320 1.87 -2.09 2.57
C ALA A 320 2.68 -3.34 2.91
N ALA A 321 2.20 -4.16 3.86
CA ALA A 321 2.96 -5.25 4.46
C ALA A 321 3.35 -6.33 3.45
N SER A 322 2.40 -6.81 2.66
CA SER A 322 2.67 -7.86 1.66
C SER A 322 3.62 -7.38 0.57
N ASN A 323 3.47 -6.14 0.09
CA ASN A 323 4.39 -5.58 -0.90
C ASN A 323 5.81 -5.49 -0.35
N ALA A 324 5.99 -5.05 0.90
CA ALA A 324 7.30 -4.97 1.55
C ALA A 324 7.93 -6.37 1.74
N VAL A 325 7.17 -7.37 2.17
CA VAL A 325 7.66 -8.76 2.29
C VAL A 325 7.91 -9.38 0.92
N GLN A 326 7.13 -9.06 -0.10
CA GLN A 326 7.39 -9.48 -1.49
C GLN A 326 8.69 -8.87 -2.04
N ILE A 327 9.01 -7.61 -1.72
CA ILE A 327 10.31 -7.01 -2.05
C ILE A 327 11.44 -7.79 -1.39
N LEU A 328 11.31 -8.10 -0.09
CA LEU A 328 12.28 -8.92 0.62
C LEU A 328 12.44 -10.29 -0.05
N LYS A 329 11.33 -10.99 -0.33
CA LYS A 329 11.32 -12.29 -1.01
C LYS A 329 11.97 -12.25 -2.39
N TYR A 330 11.83 -11.14 -3.12
CA TYR A 330 12.45 -10.94 -4.42
C TYR A 330 13.98 -10.84 -4.36
N LEU A 331 14.53 -10.40 -3.21
CA LEU A 331 15.97 -10.27 -2.98
C LEU A 331 16.62 -11.55 -2.40
N LEU A 332 15.84 -12.53 -1.91
CA LEU A 332 16.31 -13.81 -1.40
C LEU A 332 16.51 -14.87 -2.50
#